data_2ae0ee4548c719a0ca3b800dc18be119
#
_entry.id   2ae0ee4548c719a0ca3b800dc18be119
#
_cell.length_a   1.000
_cell.length_b   1.000
_cell.length_c   1.000
_cell.angle_alpha   90.00
_cell.angle_beta   90.00
_cell.angle_gamma   90.00
#
_symmetry.space_group_name_H-M   'P 1'
#
loop_
_entity.id
_entity.type
_entity.pdbx_description
1 polymer ?
#
loop_
_entity_poly.entity_id
_entity_poly.type
_entity_poly.pdbx_seq_one_letter_code
_entity_poly.pdbx_strand_id
1 'polypeptide(L)'
;MITKDTLAEYKTYNDPYQVEKDYLQDLLLYNIYANSSNEMILKGGTAFAKFYNSDRFSEDLDFTLSEKVEKQEEFAKSIIRNAVERLEYRHSYKEEPHINDFGTVEAVILVEGPKFNGKASTVQQIRFEISTGKKLYLGSEAMPRNSVYADARPYVALVMKREEILAEKIRALMSLKRRHRERDLYDLYFFMGKDTHIDKDLIHKKLSEADIEPSLEGFGKAIDSIEGTWKSLEPMVQHRLEDFSYVSDFVEKRIHESGVF
;
A
#
# COMPACT_ATOMS: atom_id res chain seq x y z
N MET A 1 -19.33 8.51 -13.88
CA MET A 1 -18.02 8.15 -14.48
C MET A 1 -17.42 9.36 -15.15
N ILE A 2 -16.15 9.67 -14.87
CA ILE A 2 -15.43 10.73 -15.58
C ILE A 2 -14.98 10.27 -16.97
N THR A 3 -14.83 11.22 -17.88
CA THR A 3 -14.30 10.97 -19.23
C THR A 3 -12.77 10.98 -19.23
N LYS A 4 -12.15 10.52 -20.31
CA LYS A 4 -10.70 10.60 -20.52
C LYS A 4 -10.19 12.05 -20.43
N ASP A 5 -10.93 13.00 -21.00
CA ASP A 5 -10.54 14.42 -21.02
C ASP A 5 -10.63 15.02 -19.62
N THR A 6 -11.71 14.73 -18.89
CA THR A 6 -11.82 15.14 -17.49
C THR A 6 -10.71 14.55 -16.61
N LEU A 7 -10.38 13.25 -16.82
CA LEU A 7 -9.28 12.62 -16.08
C LEU A 7 -7.92 13.31 -16.35
N ALA A 8 -7.70 13.79 -17.58
CA ALA A 8 -6.45 14.45 -17.96
C ALA A 8 -6.22 15.81 -17.29
N GLU A 9 -7.25 16.41 -16.68
CA GLU A 9 -7.14 17.66 -15.92
C GLU A 9 -6.48 17.44 -14.55
N TYR A 10 -6.57 16.23 -13.98
CA TYR A 10 -5.96 15.89 -12.70
C TYR A 10 -4.46 15.66 -12.85
N LYS A 11 -3.68 16.21 -11.91
CA LYS A 11 -2.21 16.15 -11.87
C LYS A 11 -1.71 15.52 -10.58
N THR A 12 -2.41 14.49 -10.11
CA THR A 12 -2.03 13.75 -8.89
C THR A 12 -0.72 12.99 -9.04
N TYR A 13 -0.39 12.57 -10.28
CA TYR A 13 0.86 11.91 -10.64
C TYR A 13 1.35 12.38 -12.00
N ASN A 14 2.64 12.17 -12.29
CA ASN A 14 3.24 12.56 -13.57
C ASN A 14 2.81 11.64 -14.73
N ASP A 15 2.61 10.35 -14.45
CA ASP A 15 2.12 9.38 -15.44
C ASP A 15 0.58 9.36 -15.45
N PRO A 16 -0.05 9.67 -16.60
CA PRO A 16 -1.50 9.62 -16.72
C PRO A 16 -2.13 8.24 -16.46
N TYR A 17 -1.38 7.14 -16.56
CA TYR A 17 -1.88 5.80 -16.19
C TYR A 17 -1.87 5.61 -14.67
N GLN A 18 -0.95 6.24 -13.95
CA GLN A 18 -0.97 6.29 -12.49
C GLN A 18 -2.16 7.12 -11.98
N VAL A 19 -2.47 8.25 -12.64
CA VAL A 19 -3.67 9.05 -12.33
C VAL A 19 -4.93 8.22 -12.48
N GLU A 20 -5.06 7.47 -13.58
CA GLU A 20 -6.21 6.57 -13.81
C GLU A 20 -6.31 5.47 -12.75
N LYS A 21 -5.19 4.84 -12.43
CA LYS A 21 -5.17 3.78 -11.41
C LYS A 21 -5.55 4.33 -10.02
N ASP A 22 -5.03 5.50 -9.65
CA ASP A 22 -5.36 6.17 -8.38
C ASP A 22 -6.85 6.50 -8.29
N TYR A 23 -7.45 6.98 -9.39
CA TYR A 23 -8.88 7.20 -9.51
C TYR A 23 -9.69 5.91 -9.30
N LEU A 24 -9.34 4.84 -10.01
CA LEU A 24 -10.03 3.54 -9.90
C LEU A 24 -9.86 2.93 -8.50
N GLN A 25 -8.73 3.13 -7.86
CA GLN A 25 -8.52 2.73 -6.47
C GLN A 25 -9.47 3.50 -5.53
N ASP A 26 -9.68 4.81 -5.71
CA ASP A 26 -10.63 5.57 -4.88
C ASP A 26 -12.07 5.07 -5.05
N LEU A 27 -12.50 4.70 -6.28
CA LEU A 27 -13.80 4.08 -6.50
C LEU A 27 -13.93 2.72 -5.79
N LEU A 28 -12.92 1.87 -5.89
CA LEU A 28 -12.91 0.56 -5.23
C LEU A 28 -12.89 0.69 -3.70
N LEU A 29 -12.09 1.60 -3.15
CA LEU A 29 -12.07 1.88 -1.72
C LEU A 29 -13.42 2.40 -1.22
N TYR A 30 -14.06 3.30 -1.97
CA TYR A 30 -15.44 3.71 -1.66
C TYR A 30 -16.37 2.50 -1.64
N ASN A 31 -16.34 1.62 -2.64
CA ASN A 31 -17.20 0.45 -2.70
C ASN A 31 -16.96 -0.52 -1.52
N ILE A 32 -15.69 -0.67 -1.08
CA ILE A 32 -15.34 -1.46 0.09
C ILE A 32 -15.95 -0.82 1.35
N TYR A 33 -15.63 0.44 1.63
CA TYR A 33 -16.00 1.08 2.90
C TYR A 33 -17.45 1.53 3.00
N ALA A 34 -18.14 1.75 1.90
CA ALA A 34 -19.59 2.02 1.91
C ALA A 34 -20.44 0.78 2.26
N ASN A 35 -19.85 -0.43 2.18
CA ASN A 35 -20.59 -1.69 2.30
C ASN A 35 -19.95 -2.68 3.26
N SER A 36 -18.77 -2.42 3.75
CA SER A 36 -18.16 -3.17 4.85
C SER A 36 -18.29 -2.36 6.12
N SER A 37 -18.61 -3.05 7.18
CA SER A 37 -18.41 -2.56 8.52
C SER A 37 -16.90 -2.48 8.82
N ASN A 38 -16.55 -2.20 10.04
CA ASN A 38 -15.21 -1.88 10.56
C ASN A 38 -14.21 -3.06 10.55
N GLU A 39 -14.26 -3.96 9.58
CA GLU A 39 -13.41 -5.17 9.55
C GLU A 39 -12.21 -5.06 8.61
N MET A 40 -12.34 -4.24 7.55
CA MET A 40 -11.29 -4.05 6.54
C MET A 40 -10.36 -2.91 6.96
N ILE A 41 -9.09 -3.22 7.21
CA ILE A 41 -8.09 -2.25 7.65
C ILE A 41 -7.07 -2.06 6.52
N LEU A 42 -7.09 -0.88 5.90
CA LEU A 42 -6.15 -0.51 4.83
C LEU A 42 -4.75 -0.33 5.39
N LYS A 43 -3.75 -0.86 4.70
CA LYS A 43 -2.34 -0.77 5.06
C LYS A 43 -1.45 -0.53 3.84
N GLY A 44 -0.14 -0.69 4.02
CA GLY A 44 0.82 -0.65 2.92
C GLY A 44 0.99 0.70 2.26
N GLY A 45 1.50 0.69 1.03
CA GLY A 45 1.82 1.90 0.28
C GLY A 45 0.61 2.75 -0.07
N THR A 46 -0.56 2.14 -0.32
CA THR A 46 -1.79 2.87 -0.66
C THR A 46 -2.36 3.60 0.56
N ALA A 47 -2.25 3.03 1.77
CA ALA A 47 -2.57 3.77 2.99
C ALA A 47 -1.67 5.01 3.13
N PHE A 48 -0.37 4.88 2.86
CA PHE A 48 0.56 6.00 2.90
C PHE A 48 0.23 7.07 1.88
N ALA A 49 0.00 6.70 0.62
CA ALA A 49 -0.31 7.65 -0.45
C ALA A 49 -1.63 8.42 -0.18
N LYS A 50 -2.69 7.70 0.19
CA LYS A 50 -4.04 8.28 0.25
C LYS A 50 -4.39 8.93 1.58
N PHE A 51 -3.79 8.52 2.70
CA PHE A 51 -4.17 8.97 4.04
C PHE A 51 -3.04 9.64 4.81
N TYR A 52 -1.78 9.35 4.48
CA TYR A 52 -0.63 9.97 5.15
C TYR A 52 0.17 10.91 4.27
N ASN A 53 -0.37 11.25 3.07
CA ASN A 53 0.23 12.18 2.12
C ASN A 53 1.66 11.81 1.71
N SER A 54 1.92 10.53 1.43
CA SER A 54 3.13 10.12 0.74
C SER A 54 3.07 10.57 -0.71
N ASP A 55 4.19 11.05 -1.22
CA ASP A 55 4.35 11.51 -2.60
C ASP A 55 4.74 10.37 -3.57
N ARG A 56 4.77 9.13 -3.07
CA ARG A 56 5.01 7.94 -3.88
C ARG A 56 3.70 7.26 -4.29
N PHE A 57 3.58 7.01 -5.58
CA PHE A 57 2.48 6.22 -6.14
C PHE A 57 2.48 4.77 -5.57
N SER A 58 1.29 4.25 -5.30
CA SER A 58 1.09 2.86 -4.90
C SER A 58 0.12 2.15 -5.83
N GLU A 59 0.46 0.91 -6.20
CA GLU A 59 -0.24 0.16 -7.24
C GLU A 59 -1.31 -0.77 -6.69
N ASP A 60 -1.09 -1.31 -5.49
CA ASP A 60 -1.87 -2.41 -4.91
C ASP A 60 -2.81 -1.91 -3.81
N LEU A 61 -3.87 -2.65 -3.55
CA LEU A 61 -4.80 -2.42 -2.45
C LEU A 61 -4.55 -3.46 -1.36
N ASP A 62 -3.78 -3.05 -0.33
CA ASP A 62 -3.34 -3.89 0.76
C ASP A 62 -4.23 -3.73 1.99
N PHE A 63 -4.73 -4.83 2.53
CA PHE A 63 -5.55 -4.84 3.74
C PHE A 63 -5.09 -5.90 4.73
N THR A 64 -5.52 -5.73 5.97
CA THR A 64 -5.62 -6.80 6.96
C THR A 64 -7.02 -6.83 7.53
N LEU A 65 -7.47 -7.98 8.01
CA LEU A 65 -8.76 -8.11 8.65
C LEU A 65 -8.67 -7.92 10.16
N SER A 66 -9.73 -7.34 10.74
CA SER A 66 -9.91 -7.35 12.19
C SER A 66 -9.98 -8.80 12.69
N GLU A 67 -9.37 -9.08 13.84
CA GLU A 67 -9.42 -10.40 14.51
C GLU A 67 -10.84 -10.86 14.86
N LYS A 68 -11.81 -9.93 14.83
CA LYS A 68 -13.23 -10.22 15.14
C LYS A 68 -13.97 -10.90 13.99
N VAL A 69 -13.37 -10.95 12.80
CA VAL A 69 -14.00 -11.55 11.63
C VAL A 69 -13.91 -13.06 11.71
N GLU A 70 -15.06 -13.71 11.79
CA GLU A 70 -15.16 -15.15 11.58
C GLU A 70 -15.03 -15.48 10.09
N LYS A 71 -14.49 -16.66 9.74
CA LYS A 71 -14.32 -17.12 8.35
C LYS A 71 -13.67 -16.05 7.46
N GLN A 72 -12.51 -15.57 7.90
CA GLN A 72 -11.82 -14.44 7.28
C GLN A 72 -11.59 -14.59 5.78
N GLU A 73 -11.31 -15.81 5.31
CA GLU A 73 -11.10 -16.08 3.88
C GLU A 73 -12.37 -15.81 3.05
N GLU A 74 -13.50 -16.39 3.45
CA GLU A 74 -14.78 -16.21 2.75
C GLU A 74 -15.22 -14.75 2.79
N PHE A 75 -15.04 -14.10 3.94
CA PHE A 75 -15.34 -12.68 4.09
C PHE A 75 -14.50 -11.83 3.13
N ALA A 76 -13.16 -12.01 3.10
CA ALA A 76 -12.26 -11.28 2.22
C ALA A 76 -12.65 -11.46 0.73
N LYS A 77 -12.89 -12.70 0.30
CA LYS A 77 -13.34 -13.01 -1.07
C LYS A 77 -14.66 -12.31 -1.41
N SER A 78 -15.60 -12.30 -0.46
CA SER A 78 -16.90 -11.65 -0.68
C SER A 78 -16.80 -10.14 -0.82
N ILE A 79 -15.93 -9.48 0.01
CA ILE A 79 -15.71 -8.04 -0.06
C ILE A 79 -15.08 -7.65 -1.40
N ILE A 80 -14.07 -8.39 -1.87
CA ILE A 80 -13.48 -8.12 -3.19
C ILE A 80 -14.54 -8.21 -4.28
N ARG A 81 -15.33 -9.31 -4.34
CA ARG A 81 -16.37 -9.48 -5.34
C ARG A 81 -17.39 -8.35 -5.30
N ASN A 82 -17.91 -8.03 -4.12
CA ASN A 82 -18.89 -6.96 -3.96
C ASN A 82 -18.36 -5.59 -4.38
N ALA A 83 -17.10 -5.29 -4.09
CA ALA A 83 -16.49 -4.03 -4.49
C ALA A 83 -16.28 -3.92 -6.00
N VAL A 84 -15.88 -5.03 -6.64
CA VAL A 84 -15.65 -5.12 -8.08
C VAL A 84 -16.97 -5.09 -8.86
N GLU A 85 -17.99 -5.82 -8.43
CA GLU A 85 -19.33 -5.83 -9.06
C GLU A 85 -20.01 -4.46 -9.09
N ARG A 86 -19.67 -3.58 -8.14
CA ARG A 86 -20.18 -2.20 -8.07
C ARG A 86 -19.37 -1.19 -8.87
N LEU A 87 -18.30 -1.63 -9.49
CA LEU A 87 -17.50 -0.77 -10.35
C LEU A 87 -18.26 -0.56 -11.68
N GLU A 88 -18.55 0.69 -12.00
CA GLU A 88 -19.33 1.04 -13.21
C GLU A 88 -18.56 0.84 -14.52
N TYR A 89 -17.22 0.64 -14.43
CA TYR A 89 -16.37 0.34 -15.58
C TYR A 89 -16.42 -1.14 -15.93
N ARG A 90 -16.29 -1.46 -17.23
CA ARG A 90 -16.16 -2.86 -17.66
C ARG A 90 -14.92 -3.48 -17.04
N HIS A 91 -15.09 -4.63 -16.43
CA HIS A 91 -14.04 -5.32 -15.72
C HIS A 91 -14.11 -6.85 -15.90
N SER A 92 -13.01 -7.51 -15.59
CA SER A 92 -12.92 -8.97 -15.51
C SER A 92 -11.83 -9.35 -14.50
N TYR A 93 -11.87 -10.57 -14.01
CA TYR A 93 -10.77 -11.10 -13.21
C TYR A 93 -9.67 -11.64 -14.12
N LYS A 94 -8.43 -11.24 -13.87
CA LYS A 94 -7.24 -11.93 -14.34
C LYS A 94 -6.91 -13.08 -13.40
N GLU A 95 -7.08 -12.84 -12.09
CA GLU A 95 -6.94 -13.81 -11.02
C GLU A 95 -8.14 -13.66 -10.08
N GLU A 96 -9.01 -14.70 -10.02
CA GLU A 96 -10.16 -14.73 -9.11
C GLU A 96 -9.69 -14.69 -7.64
N PRO A 97 -10.52 -14.16 -6.71
CA PRO A 97 -10.16 -14.16 -5.30
C PRO A 97 -9.86 -15.56 -4.76
N HIS A 98 -8.62 -15.78 -4.35
CA HIS A 98 -8.11 -17.05 -3.82
C HIS A 98 -7.20 -16.79 -2.62
N ILE A 99 -6.99 -17.80 -1.78
CA ILE A 99 -6.02 -17.74 -0.68
C ILE A 99 -4.70 -18.35 -1.13
N ASN A 100 -3.60 -17.69 -0.80
CA ASN A 100 -2.26 -18.20 -1.05
C ASN A 100 -1.71 -18.99 0.16
N ASP A 101 -0.53 -19.61 0.02
CA ASP A 101 0.11 -20.42 1.06
C ASP A 101 0.49 -19.62 2.33
N PHE A 102 0.47 -18.30 2.27
CA PHE A 102 0.81 -17.40 3.38
C PHE A 102 -0.42 -16.86 4.12
N GLY A 103 -1.62 -17.36 3.82
CA GLY A 103 -2.86 -16.90 4.42
C GLY A 103 -3.26 -15.49 3.96
N THR A 104 -2.92 -15.11 2.73
CA THR A 104 -3.36 -13.86 2.12
C THR A 104 -4.36 -14.18 1.01
N VAL A 105 -5.52 -13.52 1.04
CA VAL A 105 -6.46 -13.57 -0.07
C VAL A 105 -6.01 -12.55 -1.10
N GLU A 106 -5.74 -13.05 -2.30
CA GLU A 106 -5.29 -12.26 -3.46
C GLU A 106 -6.34 -12.28 -4.56
N ALA A 107 -6.40 -11.19 -5.33
CA ALA A 107 -7.14 -11.11 -6.58
C ALA A 107 -6.49 -10.08 -7.49
N VAL A 108 -6.62 -10.28 -8.79
CA VAL A 108 -6.18 -9.30 -9.79
C VAL A 108 -7.33 -9.03 -10.75
N ILE A 109 -7.75 -7.77 -10.83
CA ILE A 109 -8.78 -7.34 -11.77
C ILE A 109 -8.18 -6.55 -12.93
N LEU A 110 -8.82 -6.68 -14.08
CA LEU A 110 -8.59 -5.89 -15.28
C LEU A 110 -9.77 -4.92 -15.45
N VAL A 111 -9.50 -3.64 -15.61
CA VAL A 111 -10.52 -2.59 -15.72
C VAL A 111 -10.30 -1.77 -16.99
N GLU A 112 -11.34 -1.67 -17.80
CA GLU A 112 -11.40 -0.77 -18.95
C GLU A 112 -11.83 0.63 -18.47
N GLY A 113 -10.85 1.35 -17.88
CA GLY A 113 -11.07 2.67 -17.27
C GLY A 113 -11.23 3.80 -18.30
N PRO A 114 -11.25 5.08 -17.87
CA PRO A 114 -11.44 6.24 -18.75
C PRO A 114 -10.47 6.34 -19.91
N LYS A 115 -9.22 5.84 -19.76
CA LYS A 115 -8.18 5.89 -20.80
C LYS A 115 -8.20 4.67 -21.73
N PHE A 116 -9.07 3.69 -21.48
CA PHE A 116 -9.17 2.51 -22.33
C PHE A 116 -9.54 2.93 -23.78
N ASN A 117 -8.78 2.43 -24.75
CA ASN A 117 -8.92 2.76 -26.16
C ASN A 117 -9.07 1.53 -27.08
N GLY A 118 -9.47 0.40 -26.51
CA GLY A 118 -9.61 -0.87 -27.24
C GLY A 118 -8.35 -1.72 -27.28
N LYS A 119 -7.21 -1.25 -26.77
CA LYS A 119 -5.96 -2.01 -26.75
C LYS A 119 -5.72 -2.61 -25.36
N ALA A 120 -5.30 -3.87 -25.30
CA ALA A 120 -4.99 -4.57 -24.06
C ALA A 120 -3.95 -3.82 -23.18
N SER A 121 -3.00 -3.10 -23.80
CA SER A 121 -2.00 -2.29 -23.08
C SER A 121 -2.57 -1.07 -22.36
N THR A 122 -3.84 -0.73 -22.59
CA THR A 122 -4.53 0.40 -21.93
C THR A 122 -5.55 -0.05 -20.91
N VAL A 123 -5.61 -1.34 -20.61
CA VAL A 123 -6.42 -1.90 -19.51
C VAL A 123 -5.65 -1.73 -18.21
N GLN A 124 -6.29 -1.18 -17.19
CA GLN A 124 -5.71 -1.07 -15.85
C GLN A 124 -5.77 -2.42 -15.13
N GLN A 125 -4.66 -2.77 -14.49
CA GLN A 125 -4.59 -3.94 -13.62
C GLN A 125 -4.50 -3.47 -12.16
N ILE A 126 -5.41 -3.94 -11.30
CA ILE A 126 -5.43 -3.63 -9.87
C ILE A 126 -5.37 -4.94 -9.09
N ARG A 127 -4.43 -5.03 -8.16
CA ARG A 127 -4.24 -6.17 -7.26
C ARG A 127 -4.85 -5.85 -5.90
N PHE A 128 -5.51 -6.84 -5.33
CA PHE A 128 -5.94 -6.87 -3.93
C PHE A 128 -5.09 -7.87 -3.15
N GLU A 129 -4.65 -7.48 -1.97
CA GLU A 129 -3.99 -8.35 -1.01
C GLU A 129 -4.63 -8.16 0.37
N ILE A 130 -5.34 -9.17 0.87
CA ILE A 130 -6.01 -9.13 2.17
C ILE A 130 -5.38 -10.19 3.07
N SER A 131 -4.56 -9.74 4.02
CA SER A 131 -3.95 -10.63 5.01
C SER A 131 -5.00 -11.13 6.00
N THR A 132 -5.06 -12.45 6.19
CA THR A 132 -5.91 -13.11 7.19
C THR A 132 -5.07 -13.64 8.35
N GLY A 133 -5.63 -13.75 9.55
CA GLY A 133 -4.93 -14.29 10.71
C GLY A 133 -3.74 -13.46 11.20
N LYS A 134 -3.57 -12.23 10.73
CA LYS A 134 -2.47 -11.35 11.17
C LYS A 134 -2.91 -10.48 12.32
N LYS A 135 -2.04 -10.38 13.33
CA LYS A 135 -2.28 -9.56 14.52
C LYS A 135 -1.96 -8.08 14.23
N LEU A 136 -2.90 -7.23 14.63
CA LEU A 136 -2.76 -5.78 14.64
C LEU A 136 -2.45 -5.34 16.08
N TYR A 137 -1.29 -4.73 16.31
CA TYR A 137 -0.82 -4.39 17.66
C TYR A 137 -1.28 -3.01 18.14
N LEU A 138 -1.24 -2.02 17.27
CA LEU A 138 -1.62 -0.64 17.61
C LEU A 138 -3.07 -0.31 17.21
N GLY A 139 -3.75 -1.23 16.53
CA GLY A 139 -5.10 -1.00 16.02
C GLY A 139 -5.14 -0.12 14.77
N SER A 140 -6.33 0.35 14.46
CA SER A 140 -6.60 1.19 13.31
C SER A 140 -7.24 2.50 13.74
N GLU A 141 -7.23 3.48 12.85
CA GLU A 141 -7.92 4.74 12.99
C GLU A 141 -8.89 4.99 11.84
N ALA A 142 -10.04 5.61 12.16
CA ALA A 142 -11.02 5.97 11.14
C ALA A 142 -10.61 7.30 10.51
N MET A 143 -10.26 7.28 9.22
CA MET A 143 -9.78 8.44 8.49
C MET A 143 -10.72 8.79 7.34
N PRO A 144 -11.20 10.05 7.27
CA PRO A 144 -12.02 10.50 6.15
C PRO A 144 -11.18 10.66 4.89
N ARG A 145 -11.73 10.26 3.75
CA ARG A 145 -11.17 10.49 2.43
C ARG A 145 -12.12 11.31 1.58
N ASN A 146 -11.66 12.49 1.18
CA ASN A 146 -12.26 13.29 0.13
C ASN A 146 -11.35 13.17 -1.09
N SER A 147 -11.77 12.38 -2.06
CA SER A 147 -11.02 12.21 -3.30
C SER A 147 -10.94 13.55 -4.07
N VAL A 148 -9.87 13.74 -4.80
CA VAL A 148 -9.75 14.88 -5.71
C VAL A 148 -10.61 14.73 -6.97
N TYR A 149 -11.04 13.50 -7.30
CA TYR A 149 -11.82 13.20 -8.49
C TYR A 149 -13.30 13.54 -8.26
N ALA A 150 -13.89 14.31 -9.16
CA ALA A 150 -15.20 14.95 -8.97
C ALA A 150 -16.38 13.97 -8.77
N ASP A 151 -16.31 12.76 -9.32
CA ASP A 151 -17.34 11.73 -9.19
C ASP A 151 -17.04 10.65 -8.16
N ALA A 152 -15.85 10.67 -7.56
CA ALA A 152 -15.52 9.79 -6.46
C ALA A 152 -16.16 10.30 -5.16
N ARG A 153 -17.01 9.47 -4.56
CA ARG A 153 -17.73 9.85 -3.34
C ARG A 153 -16.83 9.82 -2.11
N PRO A 154 -17.06 10.71 -1.13
CA PRO A 154 -16.35 10.65 0.15
C PRO A 154 -16.64 9.36 0.90
N TYR A 155 -15.65 8.86 1.63
CA TYR A 155 -15.78 7.70 2.51
C TYR A 155 -14.90 7.82 3.75
N VAL A 156 -15.14 6.99 4.73
CA VAL A 156 -14.27 6.84 5.91
C VAL A 156 -13.63 5.45 5.83
N ALA A 157 -12.31 5.41 5.81
CA ALA A 157 -11.55 4.17 5.84
C ALA A 157 -11.05 3.87 7.25
N LEU A 158 -10.97 2.59 7.60
CA LEU A 158 -10.11 2.16 8.69
C LEU A 158 -8.70 1.97 8.16
N VAL A 159 -7.77 2.71 8.72
CA VAL A 159 -6.37 2.73 8.28
C VAL A 159 -5.48 2.23 9.42
N MET A 160 -4.54 1.35 9.13
CA MET A 160 -3.52 0.92 10.08
C MET A 160 -2.71 2.14 10.52
N LYS A 161 -2.43 2.26 11.82
CA LYS A 161 -1.63 3.37 12.35
C LYS A 161 -0.26 3.42 11.69
N ARG A 162 0.19 4.62 11.38
CA ARG A 162 1.45 4.84 10.62
C ARG A 162 2.67 4.22 11.30
N GLU A 163 2.71 4.19 12.64
CA GLU A 163 3.77 3.56 13.42
C GLU A 163 3.82 2.04 13.19
N GLU A 164 2.66 1.40 13.05
CA GLU A 164 2.61 -0.03 12.75
C GLU A 164 2.95 -0.32 11.28
N ILE A 165 2.52 0.53 10.34
CA ILE A 165 2.95 0.40 8.94
C ILE A 165 4.47 0.59 8.85
N LEU A 166 5.05 1.55 9.58
CA LEU A 166 6.50 1.77 9.62
C LEU A 166 7.24 0.53 10.13
N ALA A 167 6.76 -0.09 11.20
CA ALA A 167 7.34 -1.35 11.71
C ALA A 167 7.23 -2.49 10.68
N GLU A 168 6.11 -2.60 9.94
CA GLU A 168 5.98 -3.54 8.84
C GLU A 168 6.96 -3.24 7.69
N LYS A 169 7.26 -1.97 7.41
CA LYS A 169 8.24 -1.57 6.40
C LYS A 169 9.66 -1.93 6.80
N ILE A 170 10.05 -1.76 8.08
CA ILE A 170 11.34 -2.22 8.59
C ILE A 170 11.46 -3.74 8.43
N ARG A 171 10.45 -4.50 8.85
CA ARG A 171 10.41 -5.95 8.68
C ARG A 171 10.52 -6.35 7.20
N ALA A 172 9.80 -5.65 6.32
CA ALA A 172 9.80 -5.92 4.89
C ALA A 172 11.16 -5.64 4.24
N LEU A 173 11.80 -4.53 4.62
CA LEU A 173 13.15 -4.16 4.17
C LEU A 173 14.19 -5.20 4.58
N MET A 174 14.15 -5.68 5.82
CA MET A 174 15.06 -6.72 6.34
C MET A 174 14.78 -8.13 5.78
N SER A 175 13.63 -8.36 5.15
CA SER A 175 13.32 -9.64 4.52
C SER A 175 14.00 -9.78 3.17
N LEU A 176 15.21 -10.34 3.14
CA LEU A 176 16.07 -10.45 1.93
C LEU A 176 15.44 -11.25 0.78
N LYS A 177 14.43 -12.06 1.05
CA LYS A 177 13.69 -12.83 0.04
C LYS A 177 12.64 -11.99 -0.69
N ARG A 178 12.28 -10.81 -0.18
CA ARG A 178 11.26 -9.93 -0.76
C ARG A 178 11.83 -9.13 -1.93
N ARG A 179 10.99 -8.90 -2.94
CA ARG A 179 11.28 -8.00 -4.07
C ARG A 179 10.81 -6.57 -3.75
N HIS A 180 11.31 -5.60 -4.52
CA HIS A 180 10.88 -4.19 -4.46
C HIS A 180 11.06 -3.54 -3.08
N ARG A 181 12.15 -3.89 -2.37
CA ARG A 181 12.46 -3.34 -1.05
C ARG A 181 12.90 -1.88 -1.09
N GLU A 182 13.29 -1.38 -2.25
CA GLU A 182 13.56 0.04 -2.50
C GLU A 182 12.35 0.92 -2.17
N ARG A 183 11.12 0.43 -2.40
CA ARG A 183 9.89 1.11 -1.99
C ARG A 183 9.76 1.20 -0.46
N ASP A 184 10.18 0.17 0.24
CA ASP A 184 10.12 0.14 1.71
C ASP A 184 11.13 1.11 2.30
N LEU A 185 12.35 1.23 1.76
CA LEU A 185 13.33 2.23 2.18
C LEU A 185 12.83 3.66 1.94
N TYR A 186 12.22 3.93 0.78
CA TYR A 186 11.64 5.23 0.48
C TYR A 186 10.52 5.60 1.46
N ASP A 187 9.62 4.66 1.75
CA ASP A 187 8.55 4.87 2.71
C ASP A 187 9.10 5.16 4.12
N LEU A 188 10.16 4.47 4.55
CA LEU A 188 10.86 4.75 5.82
C LEU A 188 11.46 6.15 5.84
N TYR A 189 12.18 6.55 4.79
CA TYR A 189 12.74 7.89 4.65
C TYR A 189 11.66 8.97 4.80
N PHE A 190 10.57 8.84 4.05
CA PHE A 190 9.47 9.79 4.05
C PHE A 190 8.83 9.96 5.44
N PHE A 191 8.54 8.84 6.12
CA PHE A 191 7.86 8.89 7.42
C PHE A 191 8.76 9.23 8.59
N MET A 192 10.01 8.81 8.57
CA MET A 192 10.99 9.23 9.56
C MET A 192 11.33 10.74 9.44
N GLY A 193 11.27 11.28 8.22
CA GLY A 193 11.36 12.72 7.97
C GLY A 193 10.17 13.53 8.52
N LYS A 194 9.02 12.87 8.80
CA LYS A 194 7.84 13.47 9.45
C LYS A 194 7.75 13.15 10.95
N ASP A 195 8.87 12.80 11.58
CA ASP A 195 8.97 12.48 13.01
C ASP A 195 7.97 11.41 13.48
N THR A 196 7.68 10.41 12.61
CA THR A 196 6.90 9.25 13.02
C THR A 196 7.63 8.50 14.12
N HIS A 197 6.92 8.20 15.19
CA HIS A 197 7.49 7.46 16.33
C HIS A 197 7.95 6.06 15.91
N ILE A 198 9.16 5.70 16.30
CA ILE A 198 9.76 4.38 16.06
C ILE A 198 9.56 3.55 17.33
N ASP A 199 8.59 2.64 17.30
CA ASP A 199 8.25 1.75 18.43
C ASP A 199 9.14 0.50 18.40
N LYS A 200 10.14 0.47 19.28
CA LYS A 200 11.10 -0.63 19.39
C LYS A 200 10.44 -1.98 19.65
N ASP A 201 9.53 -2.04 20.62
CA ASP A 201 8.89 -3.30 21.02
C ASP A 201 8.03 -3.86 19.89
N LEU A 202 7.33 -2.99 19.18
CA LEU A 202 6.54 -3.36 18.02
C LEU A 202 7.42 -3.89 16.88
N ILE A 203 8.53 -3.22 16.58
CA ILE A 203 9.47 -3.65 15.53
C ILE A 203 10.03 -5.02 15.87
N HIS A 204 10.48 -5.24 17.11
CA HIS A 204 11.01 -6.54 17.54
C HIS A 204 9.95 -7.65 17.42
N LYS A 205 8.68 -7.38 17.77
CA LYS A 205 7.57 -8.33 17.59
C LYS A 205 7.38 -8.68 16.11
N LYS A 206 7.33 -7.65 15.24
CA LYS A 206 7.14 -7.87 13.78
C LYS A 206 8.31 -8.60 13.13
N LEU A 207 9.55 -8.38 13.58
CA LEU A 207 10.74 -9.11 13.12
C LEU A 207 10.70 -10.58 13.59
N SER A 208 10.37 -10.80 14.86
CA SER A 208 10.25 -12.16 15.44
C SER A 208 9.19 -12.99 14.73
N GLU A 209 8.04 -12.40 14.35
CA GLU A 209 7.01 -13.09 13.55
C GLU A 209 7.49 -13.55 12.16
N ALA A 210 8.57 -12.96 11.68
CA ALA A 210 9.17 -13.28 10.38
C ALA A 210 10.49 -14.06 10.48
N ASP A 211 10.85 -14.52 11.69
CA ASP A 211 12.13 -15.18 11.97
C ASP A 211 13.35 -14.35 11.55
N ILE A 212 13.27 -13.02 11.70
CA ILE A 212 14.34 -12.06 11.39
C ILE A 212 15.01 -11.61 12.69
N GLU A 213 16.33 -11.80 12.80
CA GLU A 213 17.11 -11.33 13.94
C GLU A 213 17.28 -9.81 13.89
N PRO A 214 16.86 -9.07 14.97
CA PRO A 214 17.06 -7.64 15.06
C PRO A 214 18.54 -7.31 15.17
N SER A 215 19.12 -6.65 14.17
CA SER A 215 20.50 -6.18 14.24
C SER A 215 20.74 -4.98 13.32
N LEU A 216 21.55 -4.02 13.81
CA LEU A 216 21.93 -2.84 13.02
C LEU A 216 22.74 -3.26 11.78
N GLU A 217 23.63 -4.25 11.91
CA GLU A 217 24.39 -4.79 10.79
C GLU A 217 23.49 -5.42 9.73
N GLY A 218 22.48 -6.22 10.16
CA GLY A 218 21.49 -6.81 9.26
C GLY A 218 20.63 -5.79 8.53
N PHE A 219 20.28 -4.70 9.23
CA PHE A 219 19.53 -3.59 8.66
C PHE A 219 20.37 -2.84 7.59
N GLY A 220 21.64 -2.48 7.89
CA GLY A 220 22.54 -1.87 6.92
C GLY A 220 22.73 -2.73 5.67
N LYS A 221 23.03 -4.03 5.82
CA LYS A 221 23.13 -4.97 4.68
C LYS A 221 21.85 -5.03 3.84
N ALA A 222 20.69 -4.93 4.48
CA ALA A 222 19.43 -4.91 3.76
C ALA A 222 19.27 -3.63 2.90
N ILE A 223 19.70 -2.48 3.41
CA ILE A 223 19.76 -1.21 2.67
C ILE A 223 20.75 -1.32 1.51
N ASP A 224 22.01 -1.68 1.76
CA ASP A 224 23.06 -1.77 0.71
C ASP A 224 22.64 -2.63 -0.46
N SER A 225 21.92 -3.72 -0.20
CA SER A 225 21.49 -4.68 -1.23
C SER A 225 20.49 -4.14 -2.24
N ILE A 226 19.91 -2.97 -2.03
CA ILE A 226 18.92 -2.35 -2.91
C ILE A 226 19.43 -1.12 -3.68
N GLU A 227 20.70 -0.71 -3.45
CA GLU A 227 21.30 0.44 -4.16
C GLU A 227 21.11 0.34 -5.67
N GLY A 228 21.41 -0.83 -6.24
CA GLY A 228 21.31 -1.07 -7.69
C GLY A 228 19.89 -0.95 -8.26
N THR A 229 18.85 -1.05 -7.42
CA THR A 229 17.43 -0.94 -7.83
C THR A 229 16.81 0.40 -7.50
N TRP A 230 17.52 1.27 -6.75
CA TRP A 230 16.98 2.54 -6.25
C TRP A 230 16.33 3.42 -7.33
N LYS A 231 17.01 3.59 -8.46
CA LYS A 231 16.51 4.41 -9.59
C LYS A 231 15.22 3.91 -10.21
N SER A 232 14.82 2.66 -9.96
CA SER A 232 13.54 2.14 -10.44
C SER A 232 12.34 2.85 -9.82
N LEU A 233 12.54 3.61 -8.74
CA LEU A 233 11.49 4.42 -8.09
C LEU A 233 11.19 5.74 -8.81
N GLU A 234 12.07 6.25 -9.67
CA GLU A 234 11.88 7.56 -10.32
C GLU A 234 10.48 7.73 -10.96
N PRO A 235 9.91 6.73 -11.67
CA PRO A 235 8.56 6.88 -12.23
C PRO A 235 7.44 6.87 -11.19
N MET A 236 7.74 6.46 -9.95
CA MET A 236 6.73 6.30 -8.89
C MET A 236 6.66 7.48 -7.92
N VAL A 237 7.63 8.39 -7.95
CA VAL A 237 7.66 9.56 -7.07
C VAL A 237 7.20 10.82 -7.82
N GLN A 238 6.48 11.70 -7.13
CA GLN A 238 5.97 12.93 -7.75
C GLN A 238 7.05 13.99 -7.97
N HIS A 239 8.08 13.96 -7.13
CA HIS A 239 9.20 14.89 -7.16
C HIS A 239 10.48 14.16 -7.60
N ARG A 240 11.59 14.91 -7.65
CA ARG A 240 12.89 14.30 -7.90
C ARG A 240 13.22 13.29 -6.80
N LEU A 241 13.59 12.07 -7.22
CA LEU A 241 14.08 11.05 -6.29
C LEU A 241 15.41 11.51 -5.68
N GLU A 242 15.51 11.49 -4.36
CA GLU A 242 16.73 11.81 -3.64
C GLU A 242 17.81 10.75 -3.90
N ASP A 243 19.07 11.15 -3.77
CA ASP A 243 20.20 10.24 -3.96
C ASP A 243 20.18 9.12 -2.92
N PHE A 244 20.49 7.90 -3.35
CA PHE A 244 20.47 6.71 -2.49
C PHE A 244 21.30 6.90 -1.22
N SER A 245 22.55 7.40 -1.34
CA SER A 245 23.42 7.62 -0.18
C SER A 245 22.81 8.56 0.85
N TYR A 246 22.17 9.64 0.40
CA TYR A 246 21.50 10.57 1.33
C TYR A 246 20.35 9.90 2.07
N VAL A 247 19.54 9.11 1.37
CA VAL A 247 18.38 8.42 1.96
C VAL A 247 18.83 7.30 2.91
N SER A 248 19.82 6.50 2.53
CA SER A 248 20.38 5.43 3.37
C SER A 248 20.97 5.98 4.65
N ASP A 249 21.85 6.99 4.55
CA ASP A 249 22.48 7.63 5.70
C ASP A 249 21.44 8.22 6.68
N PHE A 250 20.41 8.88 6.14
CA PHE A 250 19.33 9.44 6.95
C PHE A 250 18.57 8.35 7.71
N VAL A 251 18.13 7.29 7.03
CA VAL A 251 17.34 6.22 7.63
C VAL A 251 18.17 5.43 8.65
N GLU A 252 19.42 5.09 8.35
CA GLU A 252 20.32 4.42 9.28
C GLU A 252 20.57 5.26 10.54
N LYS A 253 20.81 6.56 10.37
CA LYS A 253 20.98 7.48 11.50
C LYS A 253 19.73 7.50 12.39
N ARG A 254 18.53 7.63 11.81
CA ARG A 254 17.26 7.64 12.58
C ARG A 254 17.03 6.32 13.33
N ILE A 255 17.34 5.19 12.72
CA ILE A 255 17.27 3.87 13.35
C ILE A 255 18.27 3.76 14.49
N HIS A 256 19.51 4.18 14.29
CA HIS A 256 20.54 4.18 15.35
C HIS A 256 20.15 5.08 16.54
N GLU A 257 19.67 6.30 16.28
CA GLU A 257 19.21 7.24 17.31
C GLU A 257 18.01 6.73 18.10
N SER A 258 17.15 5.93 17.47
CA SER A 258 15.98 5.33 18.14
C SER A 258 16.35 4.21 19.13
N GLY A 259 17.56 3.65 19.02
CA GLY A 259 18.02 2.52 19.83
C GLY A 259 17.18 1.25 19.62
N VAL A 260 16.60 1.08 18.42
CA VAL A 260 15.76 -0.08 18.11
C VAL A 260 16.57 -1.36 17.93
N PHE A 261 17.83 -1.24 17.47
CA PHE A 261 18.79 -2.32 17.32
C PHE A 261 20.01 -2.14 18.20
#